data_e1fe380122b9e243af496f25ce36e303
#
_entry.id   e1fe380122b9e243af496f25ce36e303
#
_cell.length_a   1.000
_cell.length_b   1.000
_cell.length_c   1.000
_cell.angle_alpha   90.00
_cell.angle_beta   90.00
_cell.angle_gamma   90.00
#
_symmetry.space_group_name_H-M   'P 1'
#
loop_
_entity.id
_entity.type
_entity.pdbx_description
1 polymer ?
#
loop_
_entity_poly.entity_id
_entity_poly.type
_entity_poly.pdbx_seq_one_letter_code
_entity_poly.pdbx_strand_id
1 'polypeptide(L)'
;MRLSLTLTKYIGRRFLKNFFTVFIIFLAIIFLIDTVELLRRASNHPNISMALILEMGLLKLPFMAQKIFPFAVLFGGMASFWSLTRTSELVVTRAAGVSAWQFLLPVLLASFILGIIKITLFNPLASAMLSKYDNMNAIHLKGQSNLLAISKNGLWLRQSNGKNQSVIHAPRLNI
;
A
#
# COMPACT_ATOMS: atom_id res chain seq x y z
N MET A 1 -35.81 13.50 -6.47
CA MET A 1 -34.65 14.32 -6.91
C MET A 1 -33.82 13.47 -7.87
N ARG A 2 -33.80 13.84 -9.17
CA ARG A 2 -33.01 13.06 -10.17
C ARG A 2 -31.57 13.57 -10.14
N LEU A 3 -30.65 12.75 -9.61
CA LEU A 3 -29.21 12.96 -9.82
C LEU A 3 -28.96 12.96 -11.33
N SER A 4 -28.43 14.06 -11.87
CA SER A 4 -28.03 14.05 -13.27
C SER A 4 -26.83 13.11 -13.40
N LEU A 5 -27.03 11.96 -14.05
CA LEU A 5 -26.01 10.94 -14.28
C LEU A 5 -24.73 11.54 -14.88
N THR A 6 -24.90 12.57 -15.71
CA THR A 6 -23.78 13.29 -16.32
C THR A 6 -22.91 14.00 -15.30
N LEU A 7 -23.50 14.70 -14.33
CA LEU A 7 -22.78 15.40 -13.26
C LEU A 7 -22.08 14.40 -12.34
N THR A 8 -22.75 13.33 -11.95
CA THR A 8 -22.22 12.25 -11.12
C THR A 8 -20.99 11.61 -11.77
N LYS A 9 -21.06 11.27 -13.06
CA LYS A 9 -19.96 10.70 -13.83
C LYS A 9 -18.79 11.68 -13.96
N TYR A 10 -19.08 12.95 -14.18
CA TYR A 10 -18.05 13.99 -14.31
C TYR A 10 -17.26 14.17 -13.02
N ILE A 11 -17.94 14.34 -11.89
CA ILE A 11 -17.31 14.51 -10.57
C ILE A 11 -16.54 13.27 -10.18
N GLY A 12 -17.11 12.08 -10.36
CA GLY A 12 -16.45 10.81 -10.06
C GLY A 12 -15.17 10.61 -10.88
N ARG A 13 -15.18 10.91 -12.18
CA ARG A 13 -14.00 10.85 -13.05
C ARG A 13 -12.92 11.85 -12.63
N ARG A 14 -13.30 13.06 -12.25
CA ARG A 14 -12.37 14.10 -11.77
C ARG A 14 -11.72 13.68 -10.44
N PHE A 15 -12.53 13.13 -9.53
CA PHE A 15 -12.03 12.54 -8.29
C PHE A 15 -11.03 11.40 -8.55
N LEU A 16 -11.37 10.44 -9.40
CA LEU A 16 -10.47 9.33 -9.73
C LEU A 16 -9.15 9.83 -10.32
N LYS A 17 -9.20 10.80 -11.24
CA LYS A 17 -7.99 11.41 -11.80
C LYS A 17 -7.10 12.01 -10.71
N ASN A 18 -7.66 12.83 -9.84
CA ASN A 18 -6.93 13.48 -8.75
C ASN A 18 -6.44 12.47 -7.71
N PHE A 19 -7.25 11.46 -7.39
CA PHE A 19 -6.84 10.34 -6.52
C PHE A 19 -5.60 9.63 -7.06
N PHE A 20 -5.62 9.19 -8.32
CA PHE A 20 -4.47 8.51 -8.92
C PHE A 20 -3.24 9.41 -9.01
N THR A 21 -3.43 10.71 -9.32
CA THR A 21 -2.32 11.67 -9.35
C THR A 21 -1.65 11.77 -7.97
N VAL A 22 -2.43 12.00 -6.92
CA VAL A 22 -1.92 12.12 -5.55
C VAL A 22 -1.33 10.77 -5.08
N PHE A 23 -1.99 9.67 -5.39
CA PHE A 23 -1.54 8.33 -5.03
C PHE A 23 -0.17 8.00 -5.63
N ILE A 24 0.03 8.28 -6.93
CA ILE A 24 1.29 8.05 -7.63
C ILE A 24 2.40 8.96 -7.07
N ILE A 25 2.09 10.22 -6.78
CA ILE A 25 3.07 11.14 -6.18
C ILE A 25 3.53 10.63 -4.82
N PHE A 26 2.61 10.27 -3.94
CA PHE A 26 2.96 9.72 -2.63
C PHE A 26 3.73 8.41 -2.73
N LEU A 27 3.29 7.52 -3.64
CA LEU A 27 3.97 6.24 -3.88
C LEU A 27 5.41 6.45 -4.35
N ALA A 28 5.64 7.40 -5.28
CA ALA A 28 6.96 7.73 -5.77
C ALA A 28 7.87 8.29 -4.65
N ILE A 29 7.34 9.20 -3.83
CA ILE A 29 8.10 9.78 -2.70
C ILE A 29 8.50 8.69 -1.71
N ILE A 30 7.55 7.83 -1.30
CA ILE A 30 7.83 6.77 -0.33
C ILE A 30 8.76 5.71 -0.93
N PHE A 31 8.61 5.38 -2.21
CA PHE A 31 9.53 4.47 -2.89
C PHE A 31 10.97 5.00 -2.90
N LEU A 32 11.16 6.30 -3.15
CA LEU A 32 12.49 6.93 -3.11
C LEU A 32 13.07 6.86 -1.69
N ILE A 33 12.31 7.21 -0.67
CA ILE A 33 12.76 7.16 0.73
C ILE A 33 13.13 5.73 1.14
N ASP A 34 12.28 4.75 0.80
CA ASP A 34 12.53 3.34 1.13
C ASP A 34 13.73 2.77 0.37
N THR A 35 13.92 3.16 -0.90
CA THR A 35 15.09 2.76 -1.69
C THR A 35 16.39 3.30 -1.08
N VAL A 36 16.41 4.57 -0.63
CA VAL A 36 17.56 5.16 0.07
C VAL A 36 17.85 4.40 1.38
N GLU A 37 16.82 4.03 2.14
CA GLU A 37 16.98 3.25 3.36
C GLU A 37 17.50 1.83 3.07
N LEU A 38 17.03 1.18 2.00
CA LEU A 38 17.54 -0.12 1.57
C LEU A 38 19.01 -0.02 1.14
N LEU A 39 19.39 1.03 0.42
CA LEU A 39 20.79 1.31 0.04
C LEU A 39 21.66 1.48 1.27
N ARG A 40 21.21 2.24 2.26
CA ARG A 40 21.92 2.45 3.51
C ARG A 40 22.17 1.15 4.27
N ARG A 41 21.18 0.26 4.30
CA ARG A 41 21.32 -1.06 4.93
C ARG A 41 22.24 -1.98 4.13
N ALA A 42 22.16 -1.91 2.82
CA ALA A 42 22.99 -2.73 1.92
C ALA A 42 24.47 -2.30 1.90
N SER A 43 24.80 -1.04 2.24
CA SER A 43 26.19 -0.55 2.28
C SER A 43 27.09 -1.33 3.23
N ASN A 44 26.53 -1.98 4.24
CA ASN A 44 27.24 -2.85 5.17
C ASN A 44 27.46 -4.30 4.63
N HIS A 45 26.99 -4.61 3.41
CA HIS A 45 27.01 -5.94 2.82
C HIS A 45 27.55 -5.85 1.37
N PRO A 46 28.85 -6.05 1.15
CA PRO A 46 29.51 -5.79 -0.15
C PRO A 46 29.02 -6.67 -1.31
N ASN A 47 28.25 -7.72 -1.02
CA ASN A 47 27.78 -8.69 -2.02
C ASN A 47 26.35 -8.40 -2.54
N ILE A 48 25.73 -7.26 -2.16
CA ILE A 48 24.37 -6.94 -2.58
C ILE A 48 24.40 -6.07 -3.85
N SER A 49 23.85 -6.59 -4.95
CA SER A 49 23.78 -5.84 -6.20
C SER A 49 22.65 -4.77 -6.15
N MET A 50 22.84 -3.70 -6.91
CA MET A 50 21.84 -2.63 -7.06
C MET A 50 20.51 -3.18 -7.61
N ALA A 51 20.56 -4.16 -8.50
CA ALA A 51 19.37 -4.82 -9.04
C ALA A 51 18.53 -5.50 -7.95
N LEU A 52 19.19 -6.17 -7.00
CA LEU A 52 18.51 -6.81 -5.87
C LEU A 52 17.81 -5.79 -4.97
N ILE A 53 18.42 -4.63 -4.73
CA ILE A 53 17.83 -3.55 -3.93
C ILE A 53 16.56 -3.00 -4.59
N LEU A 54 16.61 -2.78 -5.90
CA LEU A 54 15.44 -2.33 -6.66
C LEU A 54 14.33 -3.39 -6.67
N GLU A 55 14.67 -4.66 -6.85
CA GLU A 55 13.69 -5.77 -6.76
C GLU A 55 13.03 -5.81 -5.38
N MET A 56 13.80 -5.70 -4.31
CA MET A 56 13.27 -5.65 -2.95
C MET A 56 12.36 -4.43 -2.73
N GLY A 57 12.74 -3.25 -3.23
CA GLY A 57 11.91 -2.06 -3.19
C GLY A 57 10.58 -2.23 -3.92
N LEU A 58 10.60 -2.82 -5.13
CA LEU A 58 9.40 -3.11 -5.91
C LEU A 58 8.47 -4.12 -5.22
N LEU A 59 9.03 -5.15 -4.58
CA LEU A 59 8.26 -6.15 -3.83
C LEU A 59 7.51 -5.55 -2.62
N LYS A 60 8.07 -4.52 -2.02
CA LYS A 60 7.48 -3.82 -0.87
C LYS A 60 6.44 -2.75 -1.27
N LEU A 61 6.47 -2.29 -2.53
CA LEU A 61 5.57 -1.23 -3.03
C LEU A 61 4.09 -1.46 -2.75
N PRO A 62 3.48 -2.64 -3.02
CA PRO A 62 2.05 -2.83 -2.77
C PRO A 62 1.68 -2.70 -1.29
N PHE A 63 2.55 -3.13 -0.40
CA PHE A 63 2.34 -2.97 1.04
C PHE A 63 2.37 -1.49 1.46
N MET A 64 3.30 -0.71 0.91
CA MET A 64 3.36 0.73 1.15
C MET A 64 2.17 1.45 0.54
N ALA A 65 1.75 1.06 -0.66
CA ALA A 65 0.57 1.57 -1.33
C ALA A 65 -0.69 1.43 -0.46
N GLN A 66 -0.85 0.31 0.27
CA GLN A 66 -1.96 0.12 1.19
C GLN A 66 -2.00 1.13 2.34
N LYS A 67 -0.83 1.51 2.87
CA LYS A 67 -0.73 2.48 3.97
C LYS A 67 -1.05 3.90 3.52
N ILE A 68 -0.68 4.24 2.30
CA ILE A 68 -0.91 5.58 1.72
C ILE A 68 -2.36 5.75 1.24
N PHE A 69 -3.03 4.66 0.95
CA PHE A 69 -4.34 4.65 0.30
C PHE A 69 -5.37 5.60 0.95
N PRO A 70 -5.60 5.58 2.28
CA PRO A 70 -6.56 6.48 2.92
C PRO A 70 -6.16 7.96 2.77
N PHE A 71 -4.87 8.27 2.80
CA PHE A 71 -4.38 9.63 2.58
C PHE A 71 -4.60 10.06 1.13
N ALA A 72 -4.37 9.18 0.17
CA ALA A 72 -4.62 9.47 -1.24
C ALA A 72 -6.10 9.74 -1.52
N VAL A 73 -7.02 9.01 -0.88
CA VAL A 73 -8.47 9.26 -0.96
C VAL A 73 -8.80 10.63 -0.40
N LEU A 74 -8.28 10.98 0.78
CA LEU A 74 -8.50 12.26 1.43
C LEU A 74 -8.00 13.43 0.57
N PHE A 75 -6.71 13.42 0.23
CA PHE A 75 -6.09 14.50 -0.54
C PHE A 75 -6.60 14.56 -1.99
N GLY A 76 -6.90 13.41 -2.60
CA GLY A 76 -7.54 13.35 -3.91
C GLY A 76 -8.94 13.97 -3.92
N GLY A 77 -9.71 13.73 -2.84
CA GLY A 77 -11.00 14.38 -2.61
C GLY A 77 -10.86 15.90 -2.44
N MET A 78 -9.94 16.33 -1.57
CA MET A 78 -9.67 17.75 -1.36
C MET A 78 -9.23 18.45 -2.66
N ALA A 79 -8.30 17.86 -3.41
CA ALA A 79 -7.84 18.40 -4.68
C ALA A 79 -8.98 18.49 -5.72
N SER A 80 -9.89 17.52 -5.71
CA SER A 80 -11.05 17.53 -6.61
C SER A 80 -12.00 18.67 -6.31
N PHE A 81 -12.37 18.86 -5.05
CA PHE A 81 -13.25 19.96 -4.65
C PHE A 81 -12.57 21.32 -4.81
N TRP A 82 -11.31 21.43 -4.46
CA TRP A 82 -10.54 22.65 -4.68
C TRP A 82 -10.49 23.04 -6.17
N SER A 83 -10.26 22.07 -7.05
CA SER A 83 -10.27 22.27 -8.50
C SER A 83 -11.65 22.73 -9.00
N LEU A 84 -12.76 22.13 -8.51
CA LEU A 84 -14.13 22.51 -8.87
C LEU A 84 -14.51 23.90 -8.36
N THR A 85 -13.99 24.28 -7.20
CA THR A 85 -14.18 25.63 -6.65
C THR A 85 -13.42 26.67 -7.46
N ARG A 86 -12.17 26.39 -7.81
CA ARG A 86 -11.31 27.30 -8.58
C ARG A 86 -11.84 27.59 -9.98
N THR A 87 -12.50 26.63 -10.61
CA THR A 87 -13.14 26.80 -11.92
C THR A 87 -14.57 27.36 -11.82
N SER A 88 -15.03 27.77 -10.62
CA SER A 88 -16.38 28.25 -10.33
C SER A 88 -17.51 27.26 -10.68
N GLU A 89 -17.19 26.06 -11.07
CA GLU A 89 -18.16 25.02 -11.42
C GLU A 89 -19.06 24.65 -10.24
N LEU A 90 -18.49 24.62 -9.03
CA LEU A 90 -19.22 24.36 -7.80
C LEU A 90 -20.24 25.47 -7.51
N VAL A 91 -19.87 26.73 -7.71
CA VAL A 91 -20.72 27.89 -7.47
C VAL A 91 -21.92 27.91 -8.45
N VAL A 92 -21.63 27.75 -9.74
CA VAL A 92 -22.64 27.70 -10.81
C VAL A 92 -23.67 26.59 -10.58
N THR A 93 -23.16 25.39 -10.21
CA THR A 93 -24.04 24.24 -10.00
C THR A 93 -24.86 24.38 -8.72
N ARG A 94 -24.35 25.03 -7.67
CA ARG A 94 -25.12 25.36 -6.47
C ARG A 94 -26.17 26.42 -6.75
N ALA A 95 -25.87 27.41 -7.56
CA ALA A 95 -26.85 28.43 -8.02
C ALA A 95 -27.99 27.80 -8.82
N ALA A 96 -27.74 26.70 -9.54
CA ALA A 96 -28.75 25.90 -10.23
C ALA A 96 -29.57 24.97 -9.29
N GLY A 97 -29.43 25.11 -7.96
CA GLY A 97 -30.23 24.38 -6.96
C GLY A 97 -29.71 22.98 -6.60
N VAL A 98 -28.51 22.61 -7.03
CA VAL A 98 -27.93 21.31 -6.68
C VAL A 98 -27.38 21.34 -5.25
N SER A 99 -27.78 20.37 -4.41
CA SER A 99 -27.38 20.32 -3.01
C SER A 99 -25.93 19.84 -2.84
N ALA A 100 -25.28 20.25 -1.73
CA ALA A 100 -23.93 19.82 -1.40
C ALA A 100 -23.77 18.28 -1.31
N TRP A 101 -24.82 17.60 -0.85
CA TRP A 101 -24.85 16.14 -0.79
C TRP A 101 -24.78 15.46 -2.16
N GLN A 102 -25.35 16.10 -3.19
CA GLN A 102 -25.33 15.58 -4.56
C GLN A 102 -23.92 15.65 -5.18
N PHE A 103 -23.05 16.56 -4.71
CA PHE A 103 -21.64 16.58 -5.09
C PHE A 103 -20.81 15.58 -4.33
N LEU A 104 -21.11 15.40 -3.05
CA LEU A 104 -20.35 14.52 -2.19
C LEU A 104 -20.57 13.04 -2.52
N LEU A 105 -21.81 12.69 -2.88
CA LEU A 105 -22.22 11.31 -3.12
C LEU A 105 -21.39 10.58 -4.19
N PRO A 106 -21.06 11.17 -5.37
CA PRO A 106 -20.19 10.54 -6.36
C PRO A 106 -18.78 10.23 -5.82
N VAL A 107 -18.24 11.14 -5.00
CA VAL A 107 -16.91 10.97 -4.39
C VAL A 107 -16.95 9.86 -3.36
N LEU A 108 -17.98 9.81 -2.51
CA LEU A 108 -18.17 8.76 -1.52
C LEU A 108 -18.33 7.38 -2.16
N LEU A 109 -19.16 7.27 -3.21
CA LEU A 109 -19.36 6.03 -3.95
C LEU A 109 -18.06 5.56 -4.62
N ALA A 110 -17.33 6.46 -5.26
CA ALA A 110 -16.05 6.14 -5.87
C ALA A 110 -15.02 5.69 -4.81
N SER A 111 -14.95 6.38 -3.67
CA SER A 111 -14.08 6.01 -2.55
C SER A 111 -14.45 4.65 -1.95
N PHE A 112 -15.73 4.35 -1.85
CA PHE A 112 -16.23 3.06 -1.38
C PHE A 112 -15.84 1.92 -2.33
N ILE A 113 -16.01 2.10 -3.64
CA ILE A 113 -15.60 1.14 -4.67
C ILE A 113 -14.07 0.92 -4.61
N LEU A 114 -13.29 2.00 -4.51
CA LEU A 114 -11.85 1.91 -4.34
C LEU A 114 -11.45 1.14 -3.06
N GLY A 115 -12.21 1.32 -1.97
CA GLY A 115 -12.02 0.58 -0.72
C GLY A 115 -12.25 -0.92 -0.88
N ILE A 116 -13.29 -1.33 -1.61
CA ILE A 116 -13.57 -2.75 -1.94
C ILE A 116 -12.42 -3.32 -2.78
N ILE A 117 -12.00 -2.61 -3.83
CA ILE A 117 -10.88 -3.03 -4.70
C ILE A 117 -9.60 -3.20 -3.88
N LYS A 118 -9.33 -2.27 -2.96
CA LYS A 118 -8.18 -2.36 -2.04
C LYS A 118 -8.19 -3.65 -1.23
N ILE A 119 -9.33 -3.98 -0.61
CA ILE A 119 -9.42 -5.16 0.26
C ILE A 119 -9.34 -6.44 -0.57
N THR A 120 -10.02 -6.51 -1.70
CA THR A 120 -10.15 -7.73 -2.49
C THR A 120 -8.92 -8.04 -3.33
N LEU A 121 -8.31 -7.03 -3.96
CA LEU A 121 -7.20 -7.22 -4.90
C LEU A 121 -5.84 -6.85 -4.27
N PHE A 122 -5.75 -5.70 -3.63
CA PHE A 122 -4.47 -5.22 -3.10
C PHE A 122 -3.99 -5.99 -1.88
N ASN A 123 -4.90 -6.44 -1.01
CA ASN A 123 -4.50 -7.12 0.22
C ASN A 123 -3.79 -8.46 -0.03
N PRO A 124 -4.36 -9.40 -0.82
CA PRO A 124 -3.67 -10.65 -1.11
C PRO A 124 -2.37 -10.44 -1.91
N LEU A 125 -2.37 -9.52 -2.88
CA LEU A 125 -1.18 -9.18 -3.66
C LEU A 125 -0.05 -8.64 -2.78
N ALA A 126 -0.36 -7.69 -1.90
CA ALA A 126 0.62 -7.09 -1.01
C ALA A 126 1.16 -8.10 0.01
N SER A 127 0.32 -9.00 0.52
CA SER A 127 0.74 -10.07 1.43
C SER A 127 1.72 -11.04 0.76
N ALA A 128 1.41 -11.49 -0.46
CA ALA A 128 2.29 -12.39 -1.22
C ALA A 128 3.64 -11.73 -1.56
N MET A 129 3.62 -10.48 -2.02
CA MET A 129 4.84 -9.75 -2.37
C MET A 129 5.67 -9.39 -1.14
N LEU A 130 5.03 -9.03 -0.02
CA LEU A 130 5.71 -8.75 1.24
C LEU A 130 6.39 -10.00 1.80
N SER A 131 5.73 -11.16 1.74
CA SER A 131 6.34 -12.44 2.15
C SER A 131 7.61 -12.75 1.35
N LYS A 132 7.59 -12.50 0.04
CA LYS A 132 8.79 -12.65 -0.81
C LYS A 132 9.90 -11.67 -0.41
N TYR A 133 9.53 -10.39 -0.15
CA TYR A 133 10.46 -9.38 0.36
C TYR A 133 11.10 -9.81 1.69
N ASP A 134 10.30 -10.28 2.65
CA ASP A 134 10.79 -10.69 3.97
C ASP A 134 11.76 -11.87 3.88
N ASN A 135 11.51 -12.84 2.99
CA ASN A 135 12.43 -13.93 2.71
C ASN A 135 13.76 -13.43 2.13
N MET A 136 13.71 -12.53 1.14
CA MET A 136 14.93 -11.94 0.55
C MET A 136 15.69 -11.10 1.58
N ASN A 137 15.00 -10.34 2.40
CA ASN A 137 15.57 -9.52 3.47
C ASN A 137 16.27 -10.40 4.54
N ALA A 138 15.66 -11.53 4.91
CA ALA A 138 16.22 -12.47 5.86
C ALA A 138 17.52 -13.11 5.33
N ILE A 139 17.55 -13.50 4.06
CA ILE A 139 18.69 -14.16 3.42
C ILE A 139 19.86 -13.18 3.21
N HIS A 140 19.58 -12.00 2.63
CA HIS A 140 20.64 -11.10 2.14
C HIS A 140 21.07 -10.01 3.13
N LEU A 141 20.12 -9.48 3.94
CA LEU A 141 20.40 -8.36 4.85
C LEU A 141 20.57 -8.76 6.31
N LYS A 142 19.93 -9.86 6.76
CA LYS A 142 20.01 -10.28 8.16
C LYS A 142 20.94 -11.47 8.37
N GLY A 143 21.42 -12.13 7.31
CA GLY A 143 22.26 -13.33 7.42
C GLY A 143 21.60 -14.49 8.18
N GLN A 144 20.32 -14.39 8.44
CA GLN A 144 19.54 -15.39 9.17
C GLN A 144 18.81 -16.27 8.17
N SER A 145 19.43 -17.38 7.81
CA SER A 145 18.66 -18.49 7.25
C SER A 145 17.57 -18.88 8.25
N ASN A 146 16.32 -18.82 7.79
CA ASN A 146 15.09 -19.21 8.48
C ASN A 146 15.30 -19.93 9.82
N LEU A 147 15.19 -19.19 10.94
CA LEU A 147 15.19 -19.79 12.29
C LEU A 147 13.89 -20.58 12.56
N LEU A 148 12.93 -20.50 11.64
CA LEU A 148 11.66 -21.20 11.68
C LEU A 148 11.57 -22.16 10.48
N ALA A 149 12.24 -23.29 10.54
CA ALA A 149 11.96 -24.39 9.61
C ALA A 149 10.69 -25.10 10.10
N ILE A 150 9.52 -24.73 9.51
CA ILE A 150 8.30 -25.53 9.66
C ILE A 150 8.49 -26.77 8.81
N SER A 151 9.04 -27.81 9.40
CA SER A 151 9.10 -29.16 8.80
C SER A 151 7.73 -29.82 8.90
N LYS A 152 7.45 -30.75 7.97
CA LYS A 152 6.25 -31.62 8.05
C LYS A 152 6.15 -32.40 9.38
N ASN A 153 7.25 -32.49 10.15
CA ASN A 153 7.35 -33.25 11.41
C ASN A 153 7.29 -32.39 12.69
N GLY A 154 6.92 -31.10 12.62
CA GLY A 154 6.82 -30.24 13.81
C GLY A 154 7.60 -28.92 13.67
N LEU A 155 7.49 -28.08 14.68
CA LEU A 155 8.17 -26.78 14.76
C LEU A 155 9.54 -26.95 15.46
N TRP A 156 10.61 -26.61 14.75
CA TRP A 156 11.96 -26.59 15.30
C TRP A 156 12.39 -25.14 15.52
N LEU A 157 12.56 -24.74 16.77
CA LEU A 157 13.07 -23.43 17.17
C LEU A 157 14.53 -23.58 17.61
N ARG A 158 15.45 -22.89 16.92
CA ARG A 158 16.85 -22.80 17.34
C ARG A 158 17.09 -21.39 17.87
N GLN A 159 17.35 -21.27 19.15
CA GLN A 159 17.75 -20.04 19.81
C GLN A 159 19.26 -20.09 20.11
N SER A 160 20.01 -19.09 19.64
CA SER A 160 21.43 -18.93 19.95
C SER A 160 21.62 -17.61 20.71
N ASN A 161 22.24 -17.68 21.87
CA ASN A 161 22.57 -16.52 22.70
C ASN A 161 24.10 -16.42 22.87
N GLY A 162 24.80 -16.31 21.75
CA GLY A 162 26.25 -16.08 21.68
C GLY A 162 27.16 -17.20 22.29
N LYS A 163 26.78 -17.79 23.39
CA LYS A 163 27.54 -18.87 24.08
C LYS A 163 26.79 -20.20 24.20
N ASN A 164 25.47 -20.20 24.16
CA ASN A 164 24.65 -21.40 24.28
C ASN A 164 23.68 -21.49 23.11
N GLN A 165 23.55 -22.71 22.54
CA GLN A 165 22.55 -23.01 21.51
C GLN A 165 21.51 -23.94 22.14
N SER A 166 20.23 -23.51 22.11
CA SER A 166 19.11 -24.35 22.51
C SER A 166 18.22 -24.64 21.30
N VAL A 167 17.80 -25.88 21.16
CA VAL A 167 16.86 -26.33 20.14
C VAL A 167 15.62 -26.81 20.84
N ILE A 168 14.50 -26.15 20.55
CA ILE A 168 13.18 -26.50 21.08
C ILE A 168 12.41 -27.19 19.95
N HIS A 169 11.98 -28.42 20.19
CA HIS A 169 11.14 -29.18 19.28
C HIS A 169 9.71 -29.25 19.86
N ALA A 170 8.75 -28.69 19.15
CA ALA A 170 7.34 -28.81 19.48
C ALA A 170 6.70 -29.82 18.50
N PRO A 171 6.35 -31.03 18.96
CA PRO A 171 5.67 -32.02 18.13
C PRO A 171 4.23 -31.53 17.84
N ARG A 172 3.68 -31.88 16.68
CA ARG A 172 2.29 -31.58 16.35
C ARG A 172 1.35 -32.17 17.39
N LEU A 173 0.54 -31.34 18.02
CA LEU A 173 -0.67 -31.81 18.69
C LEU A 173 -1.66 -32.22 17.60
N ASN A 174 -1.93 -33.53 17.48
CA ASN A 174 -3.09 -34.03 16.78
C ASN A 174 -4.31 -33.64 17.64
N ILE A 175 -5.09 -32.65 17.15
CA ILE A 175 -6.47 -32.41 17.59
C ILE A 175 -7.37 -33.07 16.57
#